data_b944d6d47688806cf20807721a7d8f99
#
_entry.id   b944d6d47688806cf20807721a7d8f99
#
_cell.length_a   1.000
_cell.length_b   1.000
_cell.length_c   1.000
_cell.angle_alpha   90.00
_cell.angle_beta   90.00
_cell.angle_gamma   90.00
#
_symmetry.space_group_name_H-M   'P 1'
#
loop_
_entity.id
_entity.type
_entity.pdbx_description
1 polymer ?
#
loop_
_entity_poly.entity_id
_entity_poly.type
_entity_poly.pdbx_seq_one_letter_code
_entity_poly.pdbx_strand_id
1 'polypeptide(L)'
;MPIAAAHAVLDRQDAKLREANAPREHSRDEQQVRLEVRGLTKIFGRETKPALEMLAAGASKDEIHEKLGVVVGVDRASFEVRAGEIFVIMGLSGSGKSTIIRLLNRLIEPTAGEILLDGRDLAQMSRRELIEVRRRDMSMVFQSFALMPHLTALDNAAFGLAVAGMPAVERRKAALEALEQVGLAAYADRYPHEMSGGMQQRVGLARALAN
;
A
#
# COMPACT_ATOMS: atom_id res chain seq x y z
N MET A 1 -20.64 -35.90 34.15
CA MET A 1 -19.55 -34.94 34.31
C MET A 1 -18.92 -34.53 32.94
N PRO A 2 -19.53 -33.67 32.13
CA PRO A 2 -18.79 -33.05 31.03
C PRO A 2 -18.87 -31.50 30.98
N ILE A 3 -19.56 -30.84 31.91
CA ILE A 3 -19.78 -29.38 31.86
C ILE A 3 -18.56 -28.59 32.35
N ALA A 4 -17.79 -29.11 33.31
CA ALA A 4 -16.61 -28.42 33.85
C ALA A 4 -15.43 -28.33 32.87
N ALA A 5 -15.28 -29.28 31.94
CA ALA A 5 -14.23 -29.26 30.93
C ALA A 5 -14.48 -28.23 29.82
N ALA A 6 -15.74 -27.99 29.47
CA ALA A 6 -16.11 -27.00 28.46
C ALA A 6 -15.90 -25.55 28.97
N HIS A 7 -16.17 -25.28 30.26
CA HIS A 7 -15.92 -23.96 30.86
C HIS A 7 -14.41 -23.64 30.92
N ALA A 8 -13.55 -24.61 31.25
CA ALA A 8 -12.11 -24.39 31.29
C ALA A 8 -11.47 -24.13 29.92
N VAL A 9 -12.08 -24.59 28.81
CA VAL A 9 -11.63 -24.33 27.46
C VAL A 9 -12.06 -22.93 27.01
N LEU A 10 -13.29 -22.49 27.32
CA LEU A 10 -13.79 -21.15 27.06
C LEU A 10 -13.02 -20.08 27.83
N ASP A 11 -12.74 -20.31 29.13
CA ASP A 11 -11.94 -19.36 29.92
C ASP A 11 -10.50 -19.22 29.41
N ARG A 12 -9.89 -20.28 28.87
CA ARG A 12 -8.57 -20.19 28.22
C ARG A 12 -8.59 -19.46 26.87
N GLN A 13 -9.67 -19.56 26.11
CA GLN A 13 -9.84 -18.81 24.87
C GLN A 13 -10.08 -17.32 25.15
N ASP A 14 -10.92 -17.02 26.15
CA ASP A 14 -11.16 -15.64 26.57
C ASP A 14 -9.91 -14.98 27.17
N ALA A 15 -9.09 -15.71 27.93
CA ALA A 15 -7.82 -15.20 28.41
C ALA A 15 -6.84 -14.88 27.29
N LYS A 16 -6.72 -15.76 26.27
CA LYS A 16 -5.88 -15.49 25.08
C LYS A 16 -6.38 -14.33 24.24
N LEU A 17 -7.71 -14.13 24.13
CA LEU A 17 -8.30 -12.98 23.45
C LEU A 17 -8.08 -11.69 24.24
N ARG A 18 -8.08 -11.71 25.55
CA ARG A 18 -7.75 -10.56 26.41
C ARG A 18 -6.28 -10.20 26.35
N GLU A 19 -5.35 -11.18 26.33
CA GLU A 19 -3.92 -10.93 26.11
C GLU A 19 -3.64 -10.38 24.71
N ALA A 20 -4.32 -10.87 23.67
CA ALA A 20 -4.18 -10.38 22.31
C ALA A 20 -4.74 -8.95 22.13
N ASN A 21 -5.72 -8.56 22.96
CA ASN A 21 -6.33 -7.22 22.98
C ASN A 21 -5.79 -6.30 24.09
N ALA A 22 -4.78 -6.71 24.85
CA ALA A 22 -4.13 -5.82 25.79
C ALA A 22 -3.56 -4.61 25.02
N PRO A 23 -3.76 -3.37 25.50
CA PRO A 23 -3.20 -2.19 24.86
C PRO A 23 -1.68 -2.37 24.83
N ARG A 24 -1.13 -2.51 23.61
CA ARG A 24 0.32 -2.53 23.42
C ARG A 24 0.85 -1.17 23.87
N GLU A 25 1.82 -1.16 24.77
CA GLU A 25 2.57 0.06 25.04
C GLU A 25 3.23 0.47 23.72
N HIS A 26 2.75 1.58 23.16
CA HIS A 26 3.28 2.15 21.92
C HIS A 26 4.75 2.52 22.16
N SER A 27 5.66 1.84 21.48
CA SER A 27 7.08 2.17 21.51
C SER A 27 7.28 3.60 20.97
N ARG A 28 8.39 4.28 21.33
CA ARG A 28 8.69 5.62 20.80
C ARG A 28 8.72 5.64 19.26
N ASP A 29 9.08 4.53 18.62
CA ASP A 29 9.09 4.37 17.16
C ASP A 29 7.68 4.38 16.56
N GLU A 30 6.66 3.87 17.27
CA GLU A 30 5.25 3.89 16.82
C GLU A 30 4.63 5.29 16.82
N GLN A 31 5.28 6.27 17.46
CA GLN A 31 4.83 7.67 17.45
C GLN A 31 5.42 8.48 16.30
N GLN A 32 6.43 7.94 15.59
CA GLN A 32 7.08 8.65 14.50
C GLN A 32 6.18 8.71 13.27
N VAL A 33 6.01 9.90 12.70
CA VAL A 33 5.33 10.08 11.41
C VAL A 33 6.23 9.53 10.32
N ARG A 34 5.74 8.49 9.62
CA ARG A 34 6.43 7.84 8.51
C ARG A 34 6.07 8.45 7.17
N LEU A 35 4.79 8.77 6.99
CA LEU A 35 4.29 9.39 5.77
C LEU A 35 3.49 10.63 6.13
N GLU A 36 3.82 11.76 5.53
CA GLU A 36 3.10 13.00 5.68
C GLU A 36 2.70 13.53 4.30
N VAL A 37 1.42 13.87 4.15
CA VAL A 37 0.86 14.41 2.92
C VAL A 37 0.30 15.78 3.20
N ARG A 38 0.74 16.79 2.44
CA ARG A 38 0.36 18.19 2.63
C ARG A 38 -0.24 18.77 1.35
N GLY A 39 -1.51 19.17 1.39
CA GLY A 39 -2.18 19.86 0.31
C GLY A 39 -2.14 19.14 -1.04
N LEU A 40 -2.07 17.81 -1.02
CA LEU A 40 -1.88 16.98 -2.21
C LEU A 40 -3.03 17.18 -3.20
N THR A 41 -2.70 17.65 -4.41
CA THR A 41 -3.67 17.93 -5.46
C THR A 41 -3.26 17.25 -6.76
N LYS A 42 -4.22 16.62 -7.44
CA LYS A 42 -4.04 16.05 -8.78
C LYS A 42 -5.13 16.49 -9.72
N ILE A 43 -4.70 17.12 -10.80
CA ILE A 43 -5.53 17.51 -11.95
C ILE A 43 -5.04 16.76 -13.17
N PHE A 44 -5.96 16.11 -13.87
CA PHE A 44 -5.70 15.43 -15.13
C PHE A 44 -6.16 16.31 -16.29
N GLY A 45 -5.27 16.62 -17.23
CA GLY A 45 -5.51 17.49 -18.38
C GLY A 45 -4.35 18.44 -18.62
N ARG A 46 -4.51 19.35 -19.55
CA ARG A 46 -3.47 20.32 -19.93
C ARG A 46 -3.54 21.62 -19.13
N GLU A 47 -4.74 22.10 -18.85
CA GLU A 47 -4.99 23.39 -18.19
C GLU A 47 -4.91 23.28 -16.65
N THR A 48 -3.77 22.78 -16.14
CA THR A 48 -3.61 22.51 -14.70
C THR A 48 -3.44 23.78 -13.87
N LYS A 49 -2.75 24.82 -14.40
CA LYS A 49 -2.55 26.09 -13.70
C LYS A 49 -3.85 26.88 -13.52
N PRO A 50 -4.64 27.15 -14.57
CA PRO A 50 -5.94 27.80 -14.41
C PRO A 50 -6.88 27.00 -13.48
N ALA A 51 -6.84 25.67 -13.54
CA ALA A 51 -7.65 24.83 -12.66
C ALA A 51 -7.24 24.95 -11.19
N LEU A 52 -5.94 25.07 -10.88
CA LEU A 52 -5.47 25.34 -9.52
C LEU A 52 -5.93 26.71 -9.00
N GLU A 53 -5.90 27.73 -9.84
CA GLU A 53 -6.39 29.09 -9.52
C GLU A 53 -7.90 29.06 -9.24
N MET A 54 -8.67 28.36 -10.05
CA MET A 54 -10.11 28.17 -9.83
C MET A 54 -10.40 27.41 -8.52
N LEU A 55 -9.63 26.33 -8.22
CA LEU A 55 -9.74 25.61 -6.93
C LEU A 55 -9.43 26.53 -5.75
N ALA A 56 -8.40 27.35 -5.87
CA ALA A 56 -8.03 28.32 -4.82
C ALA A 56 -9.13 29.39 -4.61
N ALA A 57 -9.82 29.78 -5.70
CA ALA A 57 -10.98 30.70 -5.66
C ALA A 57 -12.28 30.01 -5.16
N GLY A 58 -12.27 28.70 -4.86
CA GLY A 58 -13.41 27.96 -4.33
C GLY A 58 -14.34 27.38 -5.38
N ALA A 59 -13.95 27.35 -6.66
CA ALA A 59 -14.74 26.71 -7.71
C ALA A 59 -14.90 25.20 -7.46
N SER A 60 -16.06 24.66 -7.80
CA SER A 60 -16.33 23.23 -7.74
C SER A 60 -15.60 22.45 -8.82
N LYS A 61 -15.42 21.13 -8.61
CA LYS A 61 -14.81 20.24 -9.60
C LYS A 61 -15.58 20.20 -10.91
N ASP A 62 -16.90 20.30 -10.84
CA ASP A 62 -17.80 20.28 -12.00
C ASP A 62 -17.65 21.57 -12.82
N GLU A 63 -17.63 22.74 -12.16
CA GLU A 63 -17.38 24.04 -12.83
C GLU A 63 -16.01 24.07 -13.53
N ILE A 64 -14.97 23.50 -12.88
CA ILE A 64 -13.63 23.41 -13.47
C ILE A 64 -13.65 22.49 -14.69
N HIS A 65 -14.35 21.36 -14.58
CA HIS A 65 -14.49 20.43 -15.72
C HIS A 65 -15.22 21.06 -16.89
N GLU A 66 -16.34 21.73 -16.65
CA GLU A 66 -17.12 22.43 -17.69
C GLU A 66 -16.32 23.52 -18.39
N LYS A 67 -15.55 24.33 -17.65
CA LYS A 67 -14.80 25.45 -18.20
C LYS A 67 -13.50 25.07 -18.89
N LEU A 68 -12.78 24.07 -18.34
CA LEU A 68 -11.41 23.76 -18.76
C LEU A 68 -11.26 22.36 -19.35
N GLY A 69 -12.27 21.50 -19.28
CA GLY A 69 -12.21 20.11 -19.75
C GLY A 69 -11.22 19.23 -18.99
N VAL A 70 -10.80 19.63 -17.79
CA VAL A 70 -9.88 18.88 -16.93
C VAL A 70 -10.62 18.15 -15.82
N VAL A 71 -9.98 17.13 -15.24
CA VAL A 71 -10.56 16.35 -14.13
C VAL A 71 -9.75 16.54 -12.87
N VAL A 72 -10.38 17.04 -11.81
CA VAL A 72 -9.77 17.15 -10.47
C VAL A 72 -9.91 15.81 -9.75
N GLY A 73 -8.85 15.01 -9.78
CA GLY A 73 -8.81 13.68 -9.16
C GLY A 73 -8.64 13.72 -7.64
N VAL A 74 -7.81 14.63 -7.14
CA VAL A 74 -7.57 14.87 -5.71
C VAL A 74 -7.48 16.38 -5.49
N ASP A 75 -8.13 16.89 -4.43
CA ASP A 75 -8.12 18.29 -4.05
C ASP A 75 -7.61 18.44 -2.61
N ARG A 76 -6.41 19.03 -2.46
CA ARG A 76 -5.77 19.46 -1.21
C ARG A 76 -5.83 18.44 -0.05
N ALA A 77 -5.67 17.15 -0.36
CA ALA A 77 -5.65 16.11 0.65
C ALA A 77 -4.44 16.28 1.58
N SER A 78 -4.67 16.24 2.90
CA SER A 78 -3.64 16.32 3.91
C SER A 78 -3.91 15.29 5.00
N PHE A 79 -2.90 14.49 5.37
CA PHE A 79 -2.96 13.49 6.43
C PHE A 79 -1.55 13.01 6.79
N GLU A 80 -1.43 12.37 7.93
CA GLU A 80 -0.22 11.72 8.42
C GLU A 80 -0.48 10.23 8.65
N VAL A 81 0.55 9.41 8.48
CA VAL A 81 0.55 7.99 8.84
C VAL A 81 1.79 7.71 9.68
N ARG A 82 1.59 7.13 10.85
CA ARG A 82 2.65 6.84 11.81
C ARG A 82 3.22 5.44 11.63
N ALA A 83 4.38 5.19 12.21
CA ALA A 83 4.97 3.86 12.26
C ALA A 83 4.00 2.87 12.94
N GLY A 84 3.82 1.69 12.35
CA GLY A 84 2.89 0.66 12.86
C GLY A 84 1.39 0.95 12.66
N GLU A 85 1.02 2.11 12.12
CA GLU A 85 -0.37 2.50 11.91
C GLU A 85 -0.98 1.85 10.66
N ILE A 86 -2.24 1.44 10.76
CA ILE A 86 -3.09 1.08 9.62
C ILE A 86 -3.98 2.26 9.28
N PHE A 87 -3.64 2.99 8.22
CA PHE A 87 -4.42 4.13 7.73
C PHE A 87 -5.36 3.70 6.60
N VAL A 88 -6.66 4.01 6.73
CA VAL A 88 -7.69 3.58 5.79
C VAL A 88 -8.28 4.77 5.03
N ILE A 89 -8.22 4.73 3.69
CA ILE A 89 -8.86 5.71 2.81
C ILE A 89 -10.17 5.14 2.29
N MET A 90 -11.29 5.73 2.70
CA MET A 90 -12.65 5.32 2.30
C MET A 90 -13.35 6.39 1.46
N GLY A 91 -14.36 5.98 0.69
CA GLY A 91 -15.20 6.87 -0.12
C GLY A 91 -15.83 6.12 -1.30
N LEU A 92 -16.73 6.80 -2.00
CA LEU A 92 -17.46 6.27 -3.15
C LEU A 92 -16.54 5.95 -4.34
N SER A 93 -17.04 5.21 -5.33
CA SER A 93 -16.34 5.02 -6.60
C SER A 93 -16.08 6.38 -7.26
N GLY A 94 -14.90 6.57 -7.84
CA GLY A 94 -14.52 7.84 -8.46
C GLY A 94 -14.04 8.94 -7.49
N SER A 95 -14.08 8.75 -6.15
CA SER A 95 -13.67 9.78 -5.19
C SER A 95 -12.16 10.07 -5.12
N GLY A 96 -11.33 9.43 -5.93
CA GLY A 96 -9.89 9.68 -5.98
C GLY A 96 -9.01 8.77 -5.12
N LYS A 97 -9.56 7.76 -4.42
CA LYS A 97 -8.79 6.83 -3.55
C LYS A 97 -7.59 6.19 -4.25
N SER A 98 -7.84 5.56 -5.40
CA SER A 98 -6.78 4.92 -6.18
C SER A 98 -5.79 5.94 -6.75
N THR A 99 -6.22 7.18 -6.98
CA THR A 99 -5.36 8.28 -7.40
C THR A 99 -4.41 8.66 -6.27
N ILE A 100 -4.89 8.80 -5.03
CA ILE A 100 -4.04 9.06 -3.86
C ILE A 100 -2.98 7.96 -3.72
N ILE A 101 -3.36 6.68 -3.73
CA ILE A 101 -2.40 5.57 -3.61
C ILE A 101 -1.32 5.62 -4.71
N ARG A 102 -1.69 5.96 -5.95
CA ARG A 102 -0.73 6.12 -7.05
C ARG A 102 0.17 7.34 -6.89
N LEU A 103 -0.34 8.42 -6.31
CA LEU A 103 0.46 9.60 -5.96
C LEU A 103 1.47 9.30 -4.87
N LEU A 104 1.06 8.61 -3.79
CA LEU A 104 1.94 8.23 -2.68
C LEU A 104 3.13 7.40 -3.16
N ASN A 105 2.92 6.49 -4.10
CA ASN A 105 4.00 5.72 -4.73
C ASN A 105 4.69 6.47 -5.88
N ARG A 106 4.29 7.72 -6.15
CA ARG A 106 4.75 8.53 -7.29
C ARG A 106 4.71 7.77 -8.62
N LEU A 107 3.70 6.90 -8.81
CA LEU A 107 3.37 6.29 -10.10
C LEU A 107 2.74 7.32 -11.05
N ILE A 108 2.14 8.35 -10.49
CA ILE A 108 1.69 9.58 -11.17
C ILE A 108 2.23 10.77 -10.40
N GLU A 109 2.61 11.83 -11.12
CA GLU A 109 3.12 13.05 -10.50
C GLU A 109 1.97 13.89 -9.91
N PRO A 110 2.13 14.47 -8.71
CA PRO A 110 1.19 15.43 -8.18
C PRO A 110 1.17 16.71 -9.04
N THR A 111 0.04 17.41 -9.03
CA THR A 111 -0.06 18.74 -9.64
C THR A 111 0.39 19.83 -8.65
N ALA A 112 0.10 19.63 -7.35
CA ALA A 112 0.55 20.48 -6.27
C ALA A 112 0.54 19.69 -4.96
N GLY A 113 1.18 20.24 -3.92
CA GLY A 113 1.31 19.62 -2.61
C GLY A 113 2.57 18.78 -2.47
N GLU A 114 2.77 18.23 -1.28
CA GLU A 114 3.98 17.51 -0.87
C GLU A 114 3.64 16.12 -0.37
N ILE A 115 4.56 15.19 -0.57
CA ILE A 115 4.52 13.83 -0.03
C ILE A 115 5.86 13.55 0.61
N LEU A 116 5.89 13.53 1.94
CA LEU A 116 7.11 13.32 2.71
C LEU A 116 7.12 11.89 3.28
N LEU A 117 8.18 11.16 2.98
CA LEU A 117 8.47 9.86 3.58
C LEU A 117 9.69 10.02 4.50
N ASP A 118 9.51 9.80 5.79
CA ASP A 118 10.53 10.06 6.82
C ASP A 118 11.14 11.47 6.70
N GLY A 119 10.28 12.47 6.46
CA GLY A 119 10.67 13.86 6.29
C GLY A 119 11.32 14.20 4.94
N ARG A 120 11.48 13.25 4.02
CA ARG A 120 12.06 13.47 2.69
C ARG A 120 10.97 13.60 1.64
N ASP A 121 10.92 14.71 0.94
CA ASP A 121 9.92 14.94 -0.11
C ASP A 121 10.17 14.05 -1.33
N LEU A 122 9.22 13.16 -1.59
CA LEU A 122 9.26 12.25 -2.75
C LEU A 122 9.24 13.02 -4.08
N ALA A 123 8.65 14.22 -4.13
CA ALA A 123 8.59 15.02 -5.36
C ALA A 123 9.97 15.57 -5.77
N GLN A 124 10.85 15.81 -4.80
CA GLN A 124 12.22 16.31 -5.02
C GLN A 124 13.22 15.20 -5.34
N MET A 125 12.85 13.94 -5.14
CA MET A 125 13.75 12.81 -5.37
C MET A 125 14.02 12.59 -6.85
N SER A 126 15.28 12.32 -7.18
CA SER A 126 15.68 11.82 -8.49
C SER A 126 15.07 10.44 -8.77
N ARG A 127 15.04 10.05 -10.04
CA ARG A 127 14.58 8.72 -10.47
C ARG A 127 15.33 7.58 -9.74
N ARG A 128 16.62 7.75 -9.49
CA ARG A 128 17.45 6.75 -8.80
C ARG A 128 17.06 6.60 -7.33
N GLU A 129 16.87 7.71 -6.63
CA GLU A 129 16.43 7.72 -5.23
C GLU A 129 15.04 7.11 -5.07
N LEU A 130 14.09 7.42 -5.97
CA LEU A 130 12.77 6.81 -5.97
C LEU A 130 12.81 5.28 -6.19
N ILE A 131 13.73 4.78 -7.02
CA ILE A 131 13.93 3.34 -7.19
C ILE A 131 14.37 2.70 -5.87
N GLU A 132 15.30 3.34 -5.15
CA GLU A 132 15.76 2.83 -3.85
C GLU A 132 14.67 2.87 -2.78
N VAL A 133 13.89 3.96 -2.70
CA VAL A 133 12.72 4.05 -1.81
C VAL A 133 11.71 2.94 -2.10
N ARG A 134 11.37 2.69 -3.37
CA ARG A 134 10.45 1.63 -3.76
C ARG A 134 10.97 0.22 -3.51
N ARG A 135 12.30 0.06 -3.41
CA ARG A 135 12.92 -1.23 -3.10
C ARG A 135 12.94 -1.54 -1.61
N ARG A 136 13.01 -0.51 -0.75
CA ARG A 136 13.28 -0.68 0.69
C ARG A 136 12.13 -0.25 1.58
N ASP A 137 11.45 0.85 1.20
CA ASP A 137 10.57 1.56 2.11
C ASP A 137 9.10 1.50 1.69
N MET A 138 8.82 1.16 0.42
CA MET A 138 7.45 1.20 -0.12
C MET A 138 7.16 -0.01 -1.00
N SER A 139 6.10 -0.74 -0.68
CA SER A 139 5.55 -1.80 -1.53
C SER A 139 4.12 -1.48 -1.94
N MET A 140 3.67 -2.06 -3.04
CA MET A 140 2.29 -1.86 -3.52
C MET A 140 1.64 -3.19 -3.89
N VAL A 141 0.44 -3.42 -3.35
CA VAL A 141 -0.44 -4.52 -3.76
C VAL A 141 -1.48 -3.95 -4.71
N PHE A 142 -1.57 -4.50 -5.92
CA PHE A 142 -2.49 -4.04 -6.95
C PHE A 142 -3.83 -4.78 -6.85
N GLN A 143 -4.91 -4.07 -7.14
CA GLN A 143 -6.26 -4.63 -7.14
C GLN A 143 -6.43 -5.77 -8.17
N SER A 144 -5.74 -5.70 -9.32
CA SER A 144 -5.68 -6.72 -10.36
C SER A 144 -4.53 -7.72 -10.17
N PHE A 145 -3.98 -7.80 -8.95
CA PHE A 145 -2.85 -8.63 -8.51
C PHE A 145 -1.52 -8.35 -9.23
N ALA A 146 -1.54 -7.99 -10.49
CA ALA A 146 -0.35 -7.69 -11.33
C ALA A 146 0.74 -8.78 -11.23
N LEU A 147 0.33 -10.06 -11.22
CA LEU A 147 1.23 -11.19 -11.25
C LEU A 147 1.74 -11.41 -12.67
N MET A 148 3.00 -11.82 -12.77
CA MET A 148 3.59 -12.26 -14.03
C MET A 148 3.05 -13.65 -14.37
N PRO A 149 2.29 -13.83 -15.47
CA PRO A 149 1.57 -15.08 -15.74
C PRO A 149 2.50 -16.26 -16.06
N HIS A 150 3.73 -15.97 -16.49
CA HIS A 150 4.76 -16.94 -16.84
C HIS A 150 5.70 -17.30 -15.69
N LEU A 151 5.50 -16.71 -14.51
CA LEU A 151 6.27 -16.97 -13.29
C LEU A 151 5.41 -17.77 -12.31
N THR A 152 6.04 -18.64 -11.52
CA THR A 152 5.41 -19.36 -10.42
C THR A 152 5.00 -18.40 -9.29
N ALA A 153 4.26 -18.87 -8.30
CA ALA A 153 3.95 -18.09 -7.09
C ALA A 153 5.22 -17.64 -6.36
N LEU A 154 6.20 -18.54 -6.26
CA LEU A 154 7.49 -18.25 -5.64
C LEU A 154 8.28 -17.19 -6.43
N ASP A 155 8.35 -17.33 -7.75
CA ASP A 155 9.07 -16.38 -8.58
C ASP A 155 8.38 -15.01 -8.62
N ASN A 156 7.04 -14.97 -8.57
CA ASN A 156 6.29 -13.74 -8.41
C ASN A 156 6.59 -13.06 -7.06
N ALA A 157 6.63 -13.82 -5.96
CA ALA A 157 6.98 -13.30 -4.65
C ALA A 157 8.45 -12.80 -4.61
N ALA A 158 9.37 -13.51 -5.27
CA ALA A 158 10.78 -13.17 -5.36
C ALA A 158 11.10 -12.03 -6.35
N PHE A 159 10.13 -11.58 -7.15
CA PHE A 159 10.39 -10.69 -8.30
C PHE A 159 11.06 -9.37 -7.90
N GLY A 160 10.57 -8.71 -6.85
CA GLY A 160 11.16 -7.45 -6.35
C GLY A 160 12.62 -7.63 -5.91
N LEU A 161 12.90 -8.70 -5.18
CA LEU A 161 14.23 -9.07 -4.70
C LEU A 161 15.19 -9.40 -5.88
N ALA A 162 14.67 -10.04 -6.94
CA ALA A 162 15.44 -10.32 -8.14
C ALA A 162 15.85 -9.03 -8.88
N VAL A 163 14.92 -8.08 -9.02
CA VAL A 163 15.18 -6.76 -9.59
C VAL A 163 16.15 -5.94 -8.72
N ALA A 164 16.12 -6.14 -7.40
CA ALA A 164 17.08 -5.53 -6.48
C ALA A 164 18.48 -6.15 -6.54
N GLY A 165 18.67 -7.27 -7.28
CA GLY A 165 19.96 -7.94 -7.43
C GLY A 165 20.31 -8.90 -6.28
N MET A 166 19.33 -9.29 -5.46
CA MET A 166 19.55 -10.25 -4.37
C MET A 166 19.97 -11.62 -4.91
N PRO A 167 20.96 -12.31 -4.29
CA PRO A 167 21.40 -13.64 -4.69
C PRO A 167 20.24 -14.65 -4.72
N ALA A 168 20.27 -15.60 -5.67
CA ALA A 168 19.16 -16.51 -5.94
C ALA A 168 18.74 -17.34 -4.72
N VAL A 169 19.69 -17.78 -3.91
CA VAL A 169 19.40 -18.58 -2.70
C VAL A 169 18.68 -17.76 -1.64
N GLU A 170 19.16 -16.54 -1.39
CA GLU A 170 18.58 -15.63 -0.38
C GLU A 170 17.18 -15.18 -0.78
N ARG A 171 16.98 -14.75 -2.02
CA ARG A 171 15.67 -14.32 -2.50
C ARG A 171 14.63 -15.43 -2.52
N ARG A 172 15.04 -16.68 -2.86
CA ARG A 172 14.16 -17.84 -2.81
C ARG A 172 13.69 -18.13 -1.38
N LYS A 173 14.61 -18.03 -0.41
CA LYS A 173 14.30 -18.20 1.01
C LYS A 173 13.31 -17.13 1.48
N ALA A 174 13.60 -15.84 1.26
CA ALA A 174 12.73 -14.73 1.66
C ALA A 174 11.34 -14.82 1.01
N ALA A 175 11.28 -15.18 -0.28
CA ALA A 175 10.01 -15.35 -0.99
C ALA A 175 9.19 -16.53 -0.44
N LEU A 176 9.83 -17.64 -0.06
CA LEU A 176 9.16 -18.79 0.54
C LEU A 176 8.60 -18.44 1.93
N GLU A 177 9.38 -17.74 2.76
CA GLU A 177 8.94 -17.25 4.07
C GLU A 177 7.73 -16.29 3.92
N ALA A 178 7.74 -15.41 2.94
CA ALA A 178 6.60 -14.53 2.65
C ALA A 178 5.36 -15.32 2.17
N LEU A 179 5.52 -16.36 1.35
CA LEU A 179 4.43 -17.26 0.96
C LEU A 179 3.88 -18.05 2.15
N GLU A 180 4.71 -18.43 3.08
CA GLU A 180 4.31 -19.11 4.30
C GLU A 180 3.44 -18.22 5.19
N GLN A 181 3.82 -16.95 5.36
CA GLN A 181 3.03 -15.95 6.10
C GLN A 181 1.61 -15.76 5.55
N VAL A 182 1.42 -15.95 4.25
CA VAL A 182 0.10 -15.85 3.61
C VAL A 182 -0.57 -17.22 3.39
N GLY A 183 0.01 -18.31 3.92
CA GLY A 183 -0.53 -19.67 3.85
C GLY A 183 -0.48 -20.29 2.46
N LEU A 184 0.53 -19.95 1.64
CA LEU A 184 0.69 -20.44 0.26
C LEU A 184 2.01 -21.18 -0.01
N ALA A 185 2.77 -21.57 1.01
CA ALA A 185 4.05 -22.29 0.81
C ALA A 185 3.89 -23.58 0.00
N ALA A 186 2.81 -24.35 0.22
CA ALA A 186 2.51 -25.58 -0.54
C ALA A 186 2.18 -25.34 -2.01
N TYR A 187 1.96 -24.10 -2.42
CA TYR A 187 1.60 -23.69 -3.79
C TYR A 187 2.72 -22.89 -4.47
N ALA A 188 3.93 -22.91 -3.92
CA ALA A 188 5.07 -22.13 -4.38
C ALA A 188 5.39 -22.33 -5.89
N ASP A 189 5.23 -23.55 -6.40
CA ASP A 189 5.56 -23.92 -7.78
C ASP A 189 4.35 -23.78 -8.75
N ARG A 190 3.19 -23.31 -8.27
CA ARG A 190 2.01 -23.09 -9.10
C ARG A 190 2.08 -21.77 -9.86
N TYR A 191 1.54 -21.79 -11.09
CA TYR A 191 1.38 -20.60 -11.91
C TYR A 191 0.08 -19.85 -11.58
N PRO A 192 -0.02 -18.54 -11.85
CA PRO A 192 -1.23 -17.76 -11.57
C PRO A 192 -2.52 -18.35 -12.16
N HIS A 193 -2.49 -18.92 -13.35
CA HIS A 193 -3.66 -19.53 -13.99
C HIS A 193 -4.14 -20.82 -13.31
N GLU A 194 -3.32 -21.45 -12.47
CA GLU A 194 -3.66 -22.62 -11.66
C GLU A 194 -4.21 -22.26 -10.28
N MET A 195 -4.32 -20.95 -9.97
CA MET A 195 -4.65 -20.42 -8.66
C MET A 195 -5.97 -19.66 -8.68
N SER A 196 -6.75 -19.76 -7.61
CA SER A 196 -7.95 -18.93 -7.45
C SER A 196 -7.59 -17.44 -7.31
N GLY A 197 -8.54 -16.53 -7.58
CA GLY A 197 -8.32 -15.09 -7.42
C GLY A 197 -7.84 -14.69 -6.01
N GLY A 198 -8.39 -15.31 -4.95
CA GLY A 198 -7.94 -15.09 -3.58
C GLY A 198 -6.52 -15.59 -3.31
N MET A 199 -6.08 -16.69 -3.97
CA MET A 199 -4.69 -17.14 -3.89
C MET A 199 -3.76 -16.16 -4.63
N GLN A 200 -4.13 -15.72 -5.83
CA GLN A 200 -3.38 -14.73 -6.59
C GLN A 200 -3.20 -13.41 -5.81
N GLN A 201 -4.25 -12.96 -5.11
CA GLN A 201 -4.18 -11.79 -4.24
C GLN A 201 -3.16 -11.98 -3.11
N ARG A 202 -3.17 -13.15 -2.47
CA ARG A 202 -2.20 -13.48 -1.41
C ARG A 202 -0.76 -13.60 -1.93
N VAL A 203 -0.55 -14.08 -3.16
CA VAL A 203 0.78 -14.03 -3.80
C VAL A 203 1.23 -12.58 -4.03
N GLY A 204 0.31 -11.69 -4.46
CA GLY A 204 0.59 -10.25 -4.56
C GLY A 204 0.99 -9.62 -3.22
N LEU A 205 0.35 -10.07 -2.12
CA LEU A 205 0.72 -9.66 -0.76
C LEU A 205 2.08 -10.22 -0.35
N ALA A 206 2.35 -11.51 -0.60
CA ALA A 206 3.65 -12.12 -0.32
C ALA A 206 4.80 -11.39 -1.05
N ARG A 207 4.59 -11.00 -2.32
CA ARG A 207 5.56 -10.19 -3.07
C ARG A 207 5.85 -8.83 -2.40
N ALA A 208 4.85 -8.21 -1.76
CA ALA A 208 5.04 -6.96 -1.03
C ALA A 208 5.74 -7.16 0.33
N LEU A 209 5.53 -8.30 0.98
CA LEU A 209 6.14 -8.66 2.26
C LEU A 209 7.58 -9.19 2.15
N ALA A 210 7.95 -9.72 0.98
CA ALA A 210 9.29 -10.27 0.75
C ALA A 210 10.38 -9.19 0.61
N ASN A 211 9.98 -7.93 0.29
CA ASN A 211 10.90 -6.79 0.08
C ASN A 211 11.34 -6.15 1.39
#